data_f7e79d66e408ca4043f97b911e81a8aa
#
_entry.id   f7e79d66e408ca4043f97b911e81a8aa
#
_cell.length_a   1.000
_cell.length_b   1.000
_cell.length_c   1.000
_cell.angle_alpha   90.00
_cell.angle_beta   90.00
_cell.angle_gamma   90.00
#
_symmetry.space_group_name_H-M   'P 1'
#
loop_
_entity.id
_entity.type
_entity.pdbx_description
1 polymer ?
#
loop_
_entity_poly.entity_id
_entity_poly.type
_entity_poly.pdbx_seq_one_letter_code
_entity_poly.pdbx_strand_id
1 'polypeptide(L)'
;MPKRKPVIAELPAPEEIDFGALAREYIDSLVDLIVVLGPTASGKTRYAVQLAGEINACAALGLFEGCPGRMTDPAPVNGAEIISADSRQVYKGMDIGTGKDLSEYGDIPYHLIDILPAGAQYNVFRFQQDFRRVWADIRSRGMVPILCGGTGMYINAVTAGYDFTSKVSLSAGRGPSEAEGLPRHPYFIGTLVSREVRNERIDRRLDARLKEGMVEEIRGLLDSGAPAETLISYGLEYKYVTLYLQGQLSYEDMREKLATAIHQFAKRQMTWFRGMERSGVRIHWVEV
;
A
#
# COMPACT_ATOMS: atom_id res chain seq x y z
N MET A 1 -11.88 -10.30 -38.19
CA MET A 1 -11.42 -8.94 -37.85
C MET A 1 -10.08 -9.05 -37.11
N PRO A 2 -9.01 -8.39 -37.51
CA PRO A 2 -7.75 -8.46 -36.80
C PRO A 2 -7.91 -7.80 -35.43
N LYS A 3 -7.55 -8.53 -34.35
CA LYS A 3 -7.51 -7.99 -32.99
C LYS A 3 -6.50 -6.82 -33.00
N ARG A 4 -6.98 -5.59 -32.77
CA ARG A 4 -6.11 -4.44 -32.54
C ARG A 4 -5.14 -4.80 -31.40
N LYS A 5 -3.82 -4.74 -31.68
CA LYS A 5 -2.82 -4.82 -30.61
C LYS A 5 -3.18 -3.76 -29.58
N PRO A 6 -3.22 -4.09 -28.28
CA PRO A 6 -3.44 -3.07 -27.27
C PRO A 6 -2.37 -2.01 -27.40
N VAL A 7 -2.78 -0.76 -27.59
CA VAL A 7 -1.88 0.40 -27.49
C VAL A 7 -1.25 0.31 -26.11
N ILE A 8 0.05 0.14 -26.04
CA ILE A 8 0.79 0.26 -24.78
C ILE A 8 0.59 1.71 -24.38
N ALA A 9 -0.25 1.96 -23.39
CA ALA A 9 -0.46 3.30 -22.89
C ALA A 9 0.90 3.78 -22.36
N GLU A 10 1.37 4.90 -22.91
CA GLU A 10 2.58 5.56 -22.45
C GLU A 10 2.51 5.80 -20.94
N LEU A 11 3.66 5.71 -20.27
CA LEU A 11 3.74 6.07 -18.86
C LEU A 11 3.40 7.56 -18.74
N PRO A 12 2.66 7.99 -17.70
CA PRO A 12 2.44 9.40 -17.45
C PRO A 12 3.78 10.13 -17.27
N ALA A 13 3.83 11.40 -17.59
CA ALA A 13 5.00 12.23 -17.30
C ALA A 13 5.19 12.31 -15.78
N PRO A 14 6.41 12.12 -15.26
CA PRO A 14 6.67 12.25 -13.82
C PRO A 14 6.52 13.71 -13.39
N GLU A 15 5.96 13.90 -12.18
CA GLU A 15 5.84 15.18 -11.49
C GLU A 15 6.86 15.26 -10.36
N GLU A 16 7.32 16.45 -10.02
CA GLU A 16 8.05 16.72 -8.78
C GLU A 16 7.06 17.17 -7.70
N ILE A 17 7.15 16.61 -6.51
CA ILE A 17 6.30 16.97 -5.38
C ILE A 17 7.11 17.82 -4.40
N ASP A 18 6.66 19.05 -4.18
CA ASP A 18 7.16 19.90 -3.10
C ASP A 18 6.53 19.42 -1.78
N PHE A 19 7.31 18.72 -0.96
CA PHE A 19 6.85 18.16 0.31
C PHE A 19 6.47 19.25 1.32
N GLY A 20 7.17 20.41 1.29
CA GLY A 20 6.82 21.55 2.14
C GLY A 20 5.48 22.18 1.76
N ALA A 21 5.19 22.28 0.46
CA ALA A 21 3.90 22.77 -0.03
C ALA A 21 2.78 21.78 0.34
N LEU A 22 3.00 20.47 0.15
CA LEU A 22 2.03 19.43 0.51
C LEU A 22 1.73 19.41 2.02
N ALA A 23 2.73 19.60 2.87
CA ALA A 23 2.54 19.71 4.30
C ALA A 23 1.71 20.95 4.69
N ARG A 24 1.89 22.07 3.98
CA ARG A 24 1.05 23.27 4.16
C ARG A 24 -0.40 23.02 3.73
N GLU A 25 -0.63 22.33 2.61
CA GLU A 25 -1.98 21.94 2.21
C GLU A 25 -2.69 21.07 3.27
N TYR A 26 -1.92 20.21 3.96
CA TYR A 26 -2.44 19.43 5.08
C TYR A 26 -2.84 20.34 6.26
N ILE A 27 -1.98 21.30 6.65
CA ILE A 27 -2.26 22.28 7.71
C ILE A 27 -3.51 23.11 7.38
N ASP A 28 -3.66 23.54 6.12
CA ASP A 28 -4.80 24.32 5.63
C ASP A 28 -6.08 23.47 5.49
N SER A 29 -6.03 22.19 5.86
CA SER A 29 -7.13 21.22 5.73
C SER A 29 -7.60 21.01 4.28
N LEU A 30 -6.78 21.34 3.30
CA LEU A 30 -7.00 21.05 1.88
C LEU A 30 -6.70 19.60 1.56
N VAL A 31 -5.83 18.97 2.38
CA VAL A 31 -5.49 17.55 2.35
C VAL A 31 -5.68 16.98 3.75
N ASP A 32 -6.25 15.79 3.88
CA ASP A 32 -6.45 15.13 5.18
C ASP A 32 -5.85 13.70 5.23
N LEU A 33 -5.35 13.22 4.10
CA LEU A 33 -4.61 11.97 3.95
C LEU A 33 -3.68 12.06 2.75
N ILE A 34 -2.40 11.69 2.92
CA ILE A 34 -1.49 11.48 1.79
C ILE A 34 -1.51 9.99 1.45
N VAL A 35 -1.66 9.64 0.17
CA VAL A 35 -1.71 8.26 -0.31
C VAL A 35 -0.53 8.01 -1.24
N VAL A 36 0.40 7.16 -0.83
CA VAL A 36 1.52 6.70 -1.66
C VAL A 36 1.18 5.31 -2.21
N LEU A 37 0.90 5.24 -3.49
CA LEU A 37 0.50 4.00 -4.17
C LEU A 37 1.48 3.63 -5.29
N GLY A 38 1.45 2.37 -5.67
CA GLY A 38 2.28 1.86 -6.76
C GLY A 38 2.30 0.34 -6.81
N PRO A 39 2.72 -0.24 -7.93
CA PRO A 39 2.83 -1.69 -8.04
C PRO A 39 3.95 -2.24 -7.14
N THR A 40 4.00 -3.57 -7.00
CA THR A 40 5.14 -4.19 -6.33
C THR A 40 6.44 -3.83 -7.05
N ALA A 41 7.53 -3.68 -6.27
CA ALA A 41 8.86 -3.28 -6.73
C ALA A 41 8.95 -1.87 -7.36
N SER A 42 7.99 -0.96 -7.10
CA SER A 42 8.04 0.43 -7.58
C SER A 42 8.75 1.41 -6.63
N GLY A 43 9.21 0.98 -5.45
CA GLY A 43 9.87 1.86 -4.48
C GLY A 43 8.93 2.69 -3.59
N LYS A 44 7.63 2.39 -3.58
CA LYS A 44 6.63 3.16 -2.82
C LYS A 44 6.91 3.29 -1.32
N THR A 45 7.39 2.22 -0.65
CA THR A 45 7.71 2.26 0.79
C THR A 45 8.84 3.24 1.05
N ARG A 46 9.94 3.12 0.29
CA ARG A 46 11.07 4.04 0.39
C ARG A 46 10.66 5.49 0.17
N TYR A 47 9.81 5.74 -0.83
CA TYR A 47 9.28 7.09 -1.10
C TYR A 47 8.43 7.61 0.06
N ALA A 48 7.53 6.78 0.62
CA ALA A 48 6.68 7.16 1.75
C ALA A 48 7.50 7.46 3.00
N VAL A 49 8.55 6.69 3.27
CA VAL A 49 9.49 6.92 4.38
C VAL A 49 10.27 8.21 4.17
N GLN A 50 10.77 8.48 2.96
CA GLN A 50 11.44 9.74 2.64
C GLN A 50 10.49 10.93 2.87
N LEU A 51 9.26 10.87 2.37
CA LEU A 51 8.25 11.91 2.57
C LEU A 51 7.96 12.14 4.06
N ALA A 52 7.79 11.07 4.84
CA ALA A 52 7.59 11.17 6.29
C ALA A 52 8.78 11.81 6.98
N GLY A 53 10.01 11.43 6.60
CA GLY A 53 11.24 12.01 7.13
C GLY A 53 11.37 13.51 6.88
N GLU A 54 11.04 13.96 5.68
CA GLU A 54 11.05 15.39 5.32
C GLU A 54 10.01 16.18 6.14
N ILE A 55 8.78 15.62 6.31
CA ILE A 55 7.75 16.25 7.15
C ILE A 55 8.25 16.32 8.61
N ASN A 56 8.85 15.26 9.14
CA ASN A 56 9.41 15.24 10.49
C ASN A 56 10.53 16.28 10.67
N ALA A 57 11.41 16.41 9.68
CA ALA A 57 12.47 17.41 9.71
C ALA A 57 11.92 18.85 9.71
N CYS A 58 10.92 19.12 8.87
CA CYS A 58 10.24 20.41 8.83
C CYS A 58 9.53 20.73 10.17
N ALA A 59 8.87 19.74 10.77
CA ALA A 59 8.22 19.89 12.07
C ALA A 59 9.24 20.21 13.18
N ALA A 60 10.36 19.48 13.21
CA ALA A 60 11.43 19.70 14.20
C ALA A 60 12.09 21.09 14.08
N LEU A 61 12.08 21.69 12.90
CA LEU A 61 12.57 23.05 12.64
C LEU A 61 11.51 24.14 12.94
N GLY A 62 10.30 23.77 13.40
CA GLY A 62 9.22 24.73 13.66
C GLY A 62 8.65 25.39 12.40
N LEU A 63 8.89 24.84 11.20
CA LEU A 63 8.46 25.45 9.94
C LEU A 63 6.94 25.45 9.75
N PHE A 64 6.21 24.74 10.61
CA PHE A 64 4.76 24.69 10.64
C PHE A 64 4.15 25.53 11.77
N GLU A 65 4.98 26.17 12.62
CA GLU A 65 4.51 27.05 13.69
C GLU A 65 3.97 28.35 13.10
N GLY A 66 2.82 28.81 13.63
CA GLY A 66 2.25 30.09 13.25
C GLY A 66 1.56 30.12 11.86
N CYS A 67 1.40 29.01 11.18
CA CYS A 67 0.56 28.94 10.01
C CYS A 67 -0.91 29.17 10.46
N PRO A 68 -1.62 30.23 9.99
CA PRO A 68 -3.00 30.45 10.36
C PRO A 68 -3.90 29.43 9.66
N GLY A 69 -4.10 28.28 10.30
CA GLY A 69 -5.09 27.31 9.87
C GLY A 69 -6.50 27.92 9.96
N ARG A 70 -7.37 27.59 9.00
CA ARG A 70 -8.79 27.97 9.08
C ARG A 70 -9.42 27.30 10.30
N MET A 71 -10.00 28.15 11.15
CA MET A 71 -10.83 27.92 12.33
C MET A 71 -11.42 26.50 12.46
N THR A 72 -11.07 25.87 13.47
CA THR A 72 -11.48 24.80 14.35
C THR A 72 -10.43 23.70 14.43
N ASP A 73 -9.37 24.01 15.20
CA ASP A 73 -8.38 23.02 15.67
C ASP A 73 -7.32 22.54 14.66
N PRO A 74 -6.38 23.39 14.21
CA PRO A 74 -5.13 22.86 13.70
C PRO A 74 -4.19 22.62 14.90
N ALA A 75 -4.15 21.38 15.37
CA ALA A 75 -2.99 20.95 16.16
C ALA A 75 -1.72 21.21 15.34
N PRO A 76 -0.61 21.65 15.96
CA PRO A 76 0.65 21.80 15.24
C PRO A 76 1.02 20.47 14.57
N VAL A 77 1.57 20.54 13.34
CA VAL A 77 2.09 19.32 12.69
C VAL A 77 3.35 18.90 13.42
N ASN A 78 3.29 17.75 14.08
CA ASN A 78 4.38 17.21 14.91
C ASN A 78 5.25 16.20 14.14
N GLY A 79 4.84 15.82 12.92
CA GLY A 79 5.52 14.83 12.09
C GLY A 79 4.54 14.04 11.23
N ALA A 80 4.97 12.86 10.77
CA ALA A 80 4.16 11.96 9.94
C ALA A 80 4.32 10.50 10.36
N GLU A 81 3.28 9.70 10.14
CA GLU A 81 3.27 8.27 10.39
C GLU A 81 2.66 7.51 9.20
N ILE A 82 3.11 6.28 8.97
CA ILE A 82 2.71 5.48 7.82
C ILE A 82 1.66 4.45 8.21
N ILE A 83 0.59 4.34 7.42
CA ILE A 83 -0.42 3.28 7.53
C ILE A 83 -0.24 2.34 6.32
N SER A 84 0.00 1.04 6.56
CA SER A 84 0.15 0.08 5.46
C SER A 84 -1.19 -0.27 4.84
N ALA A 85 -1.27 -0.17 3.50
CA ALA A 85 -2.37 -0.67 2.68
C ALA A 85 -1.94 -1.92 1.89
N ASP A 86 -1.22 -2.84 2.55
CA ASP A 86 -0.88 -4.15 2.01
C ASP A 86 -1.67 -5.24 2.74
N SER A 87 -2.47 -6.00 1.99
CA SER A 87 -3.36 -7.02 2.56
C SER A 87 -2.64 -8.25 3.13
N ARG A 88 -1.33 -8.37 2.91
CA ARG A 88 -0.53 -9.51 3.39
C ARG A 88 0.41 -9.14 4.54
N GLN A 89 0.83 -7.89 4.63
CA GLN A 89 1.72 -7.42 5.71
C GLN A 89 1.05 -7.37 7.08
N VAL A 90 -0.26 -7.56 7.15
CA VAL A 90 -1.04 -7.60 8.41
C VAL A 90 -0.73 -8.83 9.27
N TYR A 91 -0.14 -9.88 8.70
CA TYR A 91 0.08 -11.16 9.39
C TYR A 91 1.48 -11.26 10.00
N LYS A 92 1.56 -11.57 11.29
CA LYS A 92 2.80 -11.83 12.03
C LYS A 92 3.52 -13.06 11.50
N GLY A 93 4.85 -13.00 11.41
CA GLY A 93 5.69 -14.11 10.96
C GLY A 93 5.60 -14.39 9.45
N MET A 94 4.98 -13.51 8.69
CA MET A 94 4.94 -13.53 7.23
C MET A 94 5.81 -12.38 6.71
N ASP A 95 7.12 -12.44 6.89
CA ASP A 95 8.02 -11.31 6.74
C ASP A 95 8.74 -11.33 5.38
N ILE A 96 9.48 -12.39 5.10
CA ILE A 96 10.26 -12.53 3.85
C ILE A 96 9.31 -12.61 2.65
N GLY A 97 8.31 -13.49 2.71
CA GLY A 97 7.37 -13.70 1.61
C GLY A 97 6.51 -12.48 1.29
N THR A 98 6.13 -11.66 2.26
CA THR A 98 5.34 -10.44 2.03
C THR A 98 6.19 -9.22 1.73
N GLY A 99 7.48 -9.30 2.02
CA GLY A 99 8.41 -8.20 1.89
C GLY A 99 8.13 -7.05 2.81
N LYS A 100 8.00 -7.37 4.06
CA LYS A 100 7.89 -6.41 5.14
C LYS A 100 9.20 -5.72 5.45
N ASP A 101 10.03 -5.40 4.62
CA ASP A 101 11.37 -4.80 4.86
C ASP A 101 11.29 -3.69 5.94
N LEU A 102 11.02 -4.10 7.22
CA LEU A 102 10.73 -3.18 8.34
C LEU A 102 11.89 -2.23 8.63
N SER A 103 13.10 -2.64 8.31
CA SER A 103 14.29 -1.78 8.39
C SER A 103 14.22 -0.54 7.47
N GLU A 104 13.41 -0.59 6.40
CA GLU A 104 13.22 0.58 5.52
C GLU A 104 12.50 1.74 6.24
N TYR A 105 11.71 1.44 7.28
CA TYR A 105 10.96 2.48 8.00
C TYR A 105 11.84 3.31 8.94
N GLY A 106 13.01 2.79 9.37
CA GLY A 106 13.87 3.49 10.32
C GLY A 106 13.10 3.89 11.58
N ASP A 107 13.13 5.17 11.92
CA ASP A 107 12.43 5.74 13.08
C ASP A 107 10.98 6.19 12.75
N ILE A 108 10.51 6.01 11.51
CA ILE A 108 9.15 6.41 11.12
C ILE A 108 8.14 5.40 11.66
N PRO A 109 7.18 5.82 12.51
CA PRO A 109 6.14 4.93 13.01
C PRO A 109 5.26 4.40 11.87
N TYR A 110 4.90 3.11 11.96
CA TYR A 110 4.03 2.46 10.99
C TYR A 110 2.91 1.67 11.67
N HIS A 111 1.79 1.53 10.96
CA HIS A 111 0.57 0.90 11.46
C HIS A 111 0.02 -0.12 10.48
N LEU A 112 -0.81 -1.03 10.98
CA LEU A 112 -1.48 -2.11 10.25
C LEU A 112 -0.51 -3.11 9.60
N ILE A 113 0.67 -3.26 10.21
CA ILE A 113 1.63 -4.34 9.94
C ILE A 113 1.67 -5.21 11.20
N ASP A 114 1.77 -6.53 11.05
CA ASP A 114 1.89 -7.50 12.16
C ASP A 114 0.77 -7.43 13.21
N ILE A 115 -0.45 -7.16 12.78
CA ILE A 115 -1.59 -7.01 13.70
C ILE A 115 -2.36 -8.32 13.98
N LEU A 116 -2.13 -9.38 13.18
CA LEU A 116 -2.83 -10.66 13.30
C LEU A 116 -1.87 -11.84 13.17
N PRO A 117 -2.18 -12.98 13.80
CA PRO A 117 -1.43 -14.22 13.55
C PRO A 117 -1.68 -14.70 12.12
N ALA A 118 -0.68 -15.41 11.54
CA ALA A 118 -0.86 -16.14 10.29
C ALA A 118 -2.00 -17.17 10.44
N GLY A 119 -2.80 -17.35 9.41
CA GLY A 119 -4.02 -18.20 9.48
C GLY A 119 -5.31 -17.44 9.83
N ALA A 120 -5.23 -16.24 10.37
CA ALA A 120 -6.41 -15.40 10.62
C ALA A 120 -7.02 -14.86 9.32
N GLN A 121 -8.31 -14.54 9.36
CA GLN A 121 -8.99 -13.89 8.25
C GLN A 121 -8.97 -12.37 8.43
N TYR A 122 -8.53 -11.67 7.39
CA TYR A 122 -8.58 -10.21 7.30
C TYR A 122 -9.13 -9.79 5.95
N ASN A 123 -10.13 -8.95 5.97
CA ASN A 123 -10.82 -8.48 4.76
C ASN A 123 -10.89 -6.95 4.69
N VAL A 124 -11.37 -6.43 3.58
CA VAL A 124 -11.44 -5.00 3.31
C VAL A 124 -12.32 -4.25 4.32
N PHE A 125 -13.38 -4.87 4.83
CA PHE A 125 -14.25 -4.26 5.85
C PHE A 125 -13.50 -4.05 7.17
N ARG A 126 -12.79 -5.09 7.63
CA ARG A 126 -11.96 -4.99 8.83
C ARG A 126 -10.82 -3.99 8.66
N PHE A 127 -10.19 -3.99 7.48
CA PHE A 127 -9.18 -2.99 7.15
C PHE A 127 -9.73 -1.56 7.27
N GLN A 128 -10.92 -1.28 6.74
CA GLN A 128 -11.52 0.05 6.82
C GLN A 128 -11.81 0.46 8.29
N GLN A 129 -12.25 -0.47 9.14
CA GLN A 129 -12.47 -0.21 10.56
C GLN A 129 -11.16 0.10 11.30
N ASP A 130 -10.12 -0.71 11.08
CA ASP A 130 -8.81 -0.50 11.69
C ASP A 130 -8.15 0.78 11.18
N PHE A 131 -8.29 1.08 9.89
CA PHE A 131 -7.82 2.32 9.30
C PHE A 131 -8.47 3.54 9.96
N ARG A 132 -9.80 3.57 10.11
CA ARG A 132 -10.51 4.70 10.76
C ARG A 132 -9.95 5.01 12.13
N ARG A 133 -9.74 3.98 12.95
CA ARG A 133 -9.19 4.11 14.30
C ARG A 133 -7.78 4.68 14.28
N VAL A 134 -6.89 4.12 13.46
CA VAL A 134 -5.50 4.55 13.34
C VAL A 134 -5.38 5.96 12.75
N TRP A 135 -6.14 6.25 11.70
CA TRP A 135 -6.16 7.57 11.05
C TRP A 135 -6.64 8.67 12.01
N ALA A 136 -7.68 8.40 12.80
CA ALA A 136 -8.16 9.34 13.81
C ALA A 136 -7.13 9.56 14.94
N ASP A 137 -6.48 8.49 15.42
CA ASP A 137 -5.44 8.56 16.43
C ASP A 137 -4.23 9.39 15.96
N ILE A 138 -3.69 9.11 14.77
CA ILE A 138 -2.57 9.85 14.17
C ILE A 138 -2.89 11.35 14.14
N ARG A 139 -4.06 11.71 13.61
CA ARG A 139 -4.48 13.11 13.50
C ARG A 139 -4.69 13.78 14.86
N SER A 140 -5.23 13.06 15.84
CA SER A 140 -5.43 13.60 17.21
C SER A 140 -4.11 13.97 17.89
N ARG A 141 -2.99 13.37 17.47
CA ARG A 141 -1.63 13.68 17.94
C ARG A 141 -0.92 14.77 17.10
N GLY A 142 -1.62 15.36 16.15
CA GLY A 142 -1.04 16.35 15.23
C GLY A 142 -0.07 15.75 14.21
N MET A 143 -0.16 14.44 13.95
CA MET A 143 0.68 13.77 12.96
C MET A 143 -0.02 13.70 11.59
N VAL A 144 0.76 13.76 10.51
CA VAL A 144 0.27 13.59 9.13
C VAL A 144 0.15 12.11 8.80
N PRO A 145 -1.04 11.59 8.50
CA PRO A 145 -1.20 10.20 8.09
C PRO A 145 -0.79 9.99 6.63
N ILE A 146 0.08 9.02 6.38
CA ILE A 146 0.50 8.59 5.04
C ILE A 146 0.03 7.15 4.81
N LEU A 147 -0.94 6.94 3.93
CA LEU A 147 -1.37 5.60 3.53
C LEU A 147 -0.45 5.07 2.43
N CYS A 148 0.31 4.02 2.71
CA CYS A 148 1.26 3.45 1.75
C CYS A 148 0.89 2.02 1.38
N GLY A 149 0.72 1.72 0.08
CA GLY A 149 0.50 0.34 -0.31
C GLY A 149 0.16 0.09 -1.77
N GLY A 150 0.00 -1.19 -2.09
CA GLY A 150 -0.32 -1.67 -3.44
C GLY A 150 -1.68 -2.36 -3.57
N THR A 151 -2.43 -2.51 -2.47
CA THR A 151 -3.76 -3.14 -2.48
C THR A 151 -4.83 -2.11 -2.83
N GLY A 152 -5.09 -1.94 -4.12
CA GLY A 152 -6.00 -0.91 -4.62
C GLY A 152 -7.40 -0.96 -4.01
N MET A 153 -7.92 -2.15 -3.69
CA MET A 153 -9.20 -2.30 -3.01
C MET A 153 -9.19 -1.69 -1.60
N TYR A 154 -8.07 -1.80 -0.85
CA TYR A 154 -7.94 -1.20 0.47
C TYR A 154 -7.88 0.33 0.36
N ILE A 155 -7.08 0.82 -0.58
CA ILE A 155 -6.99 2.27 -0.84
C ILE A 155 -8.37 2.82 -1.17
N ASN A 156 -9.09 2.23 -2.13
CA ASN A 156 -10.43 2.69 -2.51
C ASN A 156 -11.44 2.60 -1.34
N ALA A 157 -11.36 1.57 -0.50
CA ALA A 157 -12.28 1.41 0.61
C ALA A 157 -12.24 2.60 1.60
N VAL A 158 -11.08 3.25 1.74
CA VAL A 158 -10.90 4.37 2.68
C VAL A 158 -10.93 5.74 2.01
N THR A 159 -10.68 5.82 0.70
CA THR A 159 -10.64 7.10 -0.03
C THR A 159 -11.90 7.37 -0.87
N ALA A 160 -12.62 6.32 -1.30
CA ALA A 160 -13.88 6.44 -2.04
C ALA A 160 -15.13 6.27 -1.15
N GLY A 161 -14.95 6.06 0.17
CA GLY A 161 -16.04 6.00 1.14
C GLY A 161 -16.99 4.84 0.92
N TYR A 162 -16.48 3.62 0.66
CA TYR A 162 -17.36 2.46 0.56
C TYR A 162 -18.14 2.23 1.86
N ASP A 163 -19.46 2.25 1.75
CA ASP A 163 -20.36 1.88 2.82
C ASP A 163 -20.66 0.37 2.74
N PHE A 164 -19.99 -0.41 3.60
CA PHE A 164 -20.22 -1.85 3.69
C PHE A 164 -21.43 -2.20 4.56
N THR A 165 -22.08 -1.22 5.19
CA THR A 165 -23.25 -1.45 6.08
C THR A 165 -24.56 -1.39 5.32
N SER A 166 -24.62 -0.69 4.19
CA SER A 166 -25.79 -0.61 3.35
C SER A 166 -25.83 -1.80 2.36
N LYS A 167 -26.92 -2.55 2.34
CA LYS A 167 -27.19 -3.60 1.35
C LYS A 167 -27.40 -3.07 -0.08
N VAL A 168 -27.08 -1.81 -0.35
CA VAL A 168 -27.27 -1.14 -1.63
C VAL A 168 -26.04 -1.36 -2.50
N SER A 169 -26.31 -2.06 -3.57
CA SER A 169 -25.52 -2.34 -4.77
C SER A 169 -24.27 -1.49 -5.04
N LEU A 170 -23.19 -2.20 -5.36
CA LEU A 170 -21.90 -1.74 -5.89
C LEU A 170 -21.97 -0.95 -7.23
N SER A 171 -23.14 -0.57 -7.70
CA SER A 171 -23.38 -0.03 -9.06
C SER A 171 -23.72 1.47 -9.11
N ALA A 172 -23.79 2.17 -8.00
CA ALA A 172 -24.07 3.60 -8.03
C ALA A 172 -22.80 4.38 -7.60
N GLY A 173 -22.17 5.05 -8.58
CA GLY A 173 -21.20 6.10 -8.31
C GLY A 173 -21.83 7.18 -7.45
N ARG A 174 -21.76 7.02 -6.13
CA ARG A 174 -21.99 8.10 -5.20
C ARG A 174 -20.65 8.77 -5.00
N GLY A 175 -20.65 10.08 -5.19
CA GLY A 175 -19.58 10.96 -4.78
C GLY A 175 -19.23 10.73 -3.30
N PRO A 176 -18.18 11.36 -2.75
CA PRO A 176 -17.68 11.14 -1.40
C PRO A 176 -18.86 11.33 -0.43
N SER A 177 -19.60 10.24 -0.17
CA SER A 177 -20.69 10.26 0.77
C SER A 177 -20.06 10.22 2.14
N GLU A 178 -20.47 11.09 2.97
CA GLU A 178 -20.57 11.21 4.40
C GLU A 178 -20.36 9.92 5.24
N ALA A 179 -19.43 9.06 4.84
CA ALA A 179 -18.94 7.96 5.68
C ALA A 179 -18.13 8.63 6.80
N GLU A 180 -18.82 8.93 7.88
CA GLU A 180 -18.29 9.54 9.08
C GLU A 180 -16.99 8.84 9.49
N GLY A 181 -15.91 9.62 9.68
CA GLY A 181 -14.61 9.07 10.08
C GLY A 181 -13.72 8.52 8.96
N LEU A 182 -13.91 8.92 7.70
CA LEU A 182 -13.00 8.65 6.58
C LEU A 182 -12.46 9.96 5.96
N PRO A 183 -11.29 9.91 5.30
CA PRO A 183 -10.71 11.06 4.61
C PRO A 183 -11.66 11.61 3.54
N ARG A 184 -11.68 12.94 3.42
CA ARG A 184 -12.48 13.66 2.42
C ARG A 184 -11.63 14.27 1.31
N HIS A 185 -10.37 14.54 1.60
CA HIS A 185 -9.43 15.23 0.74
C HIS A 185 -8.11 14.46 0.61
N PRO A 186 -8.13 13.21 0.09
CA PRO A 186 -6.92 12.44 -0.09
C PRO A 186 -6.08 12.99 -1.25
N TYR A 187 -4.75 13.13 -1.03
CA TYR A 187 -3.77 13.49 -2.05
C TYR A 187 -3.02 12.24 -2.50
N PHE A 188 -3.06 11.92 -3.79
CA PHE A 188 -2.51 10.67 -4.30
C PHE A 188 -1.18 10.88 -5.01
N ILE A 189 -0.16 10.16 -4.57
CA ILE A 189 1.17 10.07 -5.18
C ILE A 189 1.38 8.65 -5.68
N GLY A 190 1.66 8.50 -6.98
CA GLY A 190 1.92 7.21 -7.61
C GLY A 190 3.40 7.04 -7.93
N THR A 191 4.04 5.96 -7.45
CA THR A 191 5.43 5.67 -7.81
C THR A 191 5.52 4.97 -9.15
N LEU A 192 6.33 5.55 -10.05
CA LEU A 192 6.48 5.14 -11.44
C LEU A 192 7.88 4.59 -11.70
N VAL A 193 7.92 3.43 -12.33
CA VAL A 193 9.14 2.85 -12.92
C VAL A 193 8.79 2.19 -14.24
N SER A 194 9.72 2.14 -15.18
CA SER A 194 9.50 1.44 -16.44
C SER A 194 9.17 -0.03 -16.21
N ARG A 195 8.51 -0.64 -17.17
CA ARG A 195 8.13 -2.06 -17.06
C ARG A 195 9.36 -2.96 -16.95
N GLU A 196 10.39 -2.64 -17.70
CA GLU A 196 11.66 -3.37 -17.78
C GLU A 196 12.36 -3.33 -16.41
N VAL A 197 12.57 -2.14 -15.86
CA VAL A 197 13.19 -1.94 -14.54
C VAL A 197 12.39 -2.61 -13.45
N ARG A 198 11.06 -2.48 -13.47
CA ARG A 198 10.20 -3.14 -12.49
C ARG A 198 10.31 -4.66 -12.55
N ASN A 199 10.31 -5.24 -13.75
CA ASN A 199 10.42 -6.69 -13.91
C ASN A 199 11.76 -7.19 -13.40
N GLU A 200 12.86 -6.52 -13.74
CA GLU A 200 14.19 -6.84 -13.22
C GLU A 200 14.24 -6.75 -11.67
N ARG A 201 13.66 -5.69 -11.09
CA ARG A 201 13.57 -5.54 -9.63
C ARG A 201 12.76 -6.67 -8.99
N ILE A 202 11.66 -7.13 -9.63
CA ILE A 202 10.84 -8.26 -9.17
C ILE A 202 11.67 -9.54 -9.15
N ASP A 203 12.34 -9.87 -10.26
CA ASP A 203 13.09 -11.11 -10.39
C ASP A 203 14.27 -11.16 -9.41
N ARG A 204 15.04 -10.07 -9.30
CA ARG A 204 16.13 -9.95 -8.34
C ARG A 204 15.65 -10.08 -6.88
N ARG A 205 14.53 -9.46 -6.55
CA ARG A 205 13.94 -9.53 -5.21
C ARG A 205 13.43 -10.93 -4.89
N LEU A 206 12.82 -11.63 -5.85
CA LEU A 206 12.41 -13.03 -5.67
C LEU A 206 13.59 -13.91 -5.37
N ASP A 207 14.68 -13.82 -6.16
CA ASP A 207 15.87 -14.61 -5.95
C ASP A 207 16.57 -14.31 -4.62
N ALA A 208 16.60 -13.04 -4.19
CA ALA A 208 17.13 -12.67 -2.88
C ALA A 208 16.33 -13.32 -1.75
N ARG A 209 15.00 -13.24 -1.79
CA ARG A 209 14.12 -13.80 -0.75
C ARG A 209 14.15 -15.32 -0.67
N LEU A 210 14.28 -15.99 -1.80
CA LEU A 210 14.49 -17.44 -1.80
C LEU A 210 15.79 -17.81 -1.09
N LYS A 211 16.85 -17.01 -1.22
CA LYS A 211 18.13 -17.19 -0.50
C LYS A 211 18.07 -16.77 0.96
N GLU A 212 17.25 -15.80 1.31
CA GLU A 212 17.04 -15.29 2.68
C GLU A 212 16.24 -16.26 3.55
N GLY A 213 15.64 -17.31 2.99
CA GLY A 213 14.91 -18.32 3.75
C GLY A 213 13.39 -18.24 3.62
N MET A 214 12.86 -17.72 2.51
CA MET A 214 11.42 -17.67 2.28
C MET A 214 10.75 -19.06 2.32
N VAL A 215 11.45 -20.09 1.86
CA VAL A 215 10.94 -21.47 1.89
C VAL A 215 10.86 -21.96 3.34
N GLU A 216 11.87 -21.67 4.14
CA GLU A 216 11.97 -22.01 5.55
C GLU A 216 10.93 -21.28 6.39
N GLU A 217 10.67 -19.99 6.11
CA GLU A 217 9.60 -19.21 6.74
C GLU A 217 8.24 -19.92 6.56
N ILE A 218 7.91 -20.27 5.31
CA ILE A 218 6.62 -20.88 4.99
C ILE A 218 6.53 -22.31 5.55
N ARG A 219 7.63 -23.05 5.57
CA ARG A 219 7.71 -24.36 6.25
C ARG A 219 7.43 -24.22 7.74
N GLY A 220 8.06 -23.25 8.40
CA GLY A 220 7.84 -22.97 9.82
C GLY A 220 6.38 -22.61 10.15
N LEU A 221 5.67 -21.90 9.26
CA LEU A 221 4.25 -21.64 9.42
C LEU A 221 3.42 -22.93 9.33
N LEU A 222 3.71 -23.82 8.38
CA LEU A 222 3.04 -25.11 8.27
C LEU A 222 3.32 -25.99 9.49
N ASP A 223 4.56 -26.06 9.93
CA ASP A 223 4.98 -26.85 11.10
C ASP A 223 4.35 -26.32 12.40
N SER A 224 4.08 -25.03 12.48
CA SER A 224 3.37 -24.40 13.60
C SER A 224 1.84 -24.59 13.55
N GLY A 225 1.33 -25.29 12.55
CA GLY A 225 -0.07 -25.66 12.44
C GLY A 225 -0.92 -24.72 11.58
N ALA A 226 -0.31 -23.79 10.81
CA ALA A 226 -1.08 -23.00 9.86
C ALA A 226 -1.60 -23.90 8.72
N PRO A 227 -2.93 -23.90 8.43
CA PRO A 227 -3.48 -24.77 7.40
C PRO A 227 -2.90 -24.43 6.02
N ALA A 228 -2.45 -25.44 5.28
CA ALA A 228 -1.89 -25.26 3.94
C ALA A 228 -2.85 -24.55 2.98
N GLU A 229 -4.14 -24.87 3.05
CA GLU A 229 -5.18 -24.22 2.26
C GLU A 229 -5.27 -22.72 2.53
N THR A 230 -5.10 -22.31 3.81
CA THR A 230 -5.07 -20.91 4.20
C THR A 230 -3.85 -20.20 3.60
N LEU A 231 -2.65 -20.79 3.69
CA LEU A 231 -1.44 -20.23 3.07
C LEU A 231 -1.59 -20.12 1.55
N ILE A 232 -2.14 -21.15 0.90
CA ILE A 232 -2.45 -21.12 -0.53
C ILE A 232 -3.41 -19.98 -0.87
N SER A 233 -4.41 -19.71 -0.02
CA SER A 233 -5.40 -18.63 -0.23
C SER A 233 -4.77 -17.23 -0.16
N TYR A 234 -3.67 -17.03 0.55
CA TYR A 234 -2.94 -15.78 0.56
C TYR A 234 -2.29 -15.43 -0.80
N GLY A 235 -2.14 -16.42 -1.67
CA GLY A 235 -1.63 -16.26 -3.03
C GLY A 235 -0.11 -16.08 -3.12
N LEU A 236 0.36 -15.84 -4.34
CA LEU A 236 1.76 -15.56 -4.67
C LEU A 236 2.77 -16.46 -3.91
N GLU A 237 3.67 -15.88 -3.14
CA GLU A 237 4.77 -16.55 -2.45
C GLU A 237 4.24 -17.71 -1.60
N TYR A 238 3.25 -17.45 -0.77
CA TYR A 238 2.67 -18.45 0.14
C TYR A 238 1.98 -19.59 -0.61
N LYS A 239 1.32 -19.29 -1.72
CA LYS A 239 0.71 -20.32 -2.56
C LYS A 239 1.74 -21.23 -3.21
N TYR A 240 2.69 -20.68 -3.94
CA TYR A 240 3.57 -21.48 -4.77
C TYR A 240 4.61 -22.22 -3.94
N VAL A 241 5.12 -21.62 -2.86
CA VAL A 241 6.04 -22.32 -1.94
C VAL A 241 5.31 -23.41 -1.16
N THR A 242 4.07 -23.20 -0.71
CA THR A 242 3.29 -24.28 -0.07
C THR A 242 3.06 -25.46 -1.01
N LEU A 243 2.73 -25.22 -2.29
CA LEU A 243 2.57 -26.28 -3.29
C LEU A 243 3.89 -27.06 -3.52
N TYR A 244 5.03 -26.37 -3.51
CA TYR A 244 6.34 -26.98 -3.56
C TYR A 244 6.61 -27.84 -2.32
N LEU A 245 6.36 -27.33 -1.12
CA LEU A 245 6.54 -28.06 0.13
C LEU A 245 5.65 -29.30 0.25
N GLN A 246 4.49 -29.29 -0.40
CA GLN A 246 3.58 -30.44 -0.52
C GLN A 246 3.97 -31.42 -1.65
N GLY A 247 5.08 -31.19 -2.36
CA GLY A 247 5.52 -32.04 -3.46
C GLY A 247 4.68 -31.94 -4.75
N GLN A 248 3.82 -30.92 -4.87
CA GLN A 248 2.97 -30.69 -6.06
C GLN A 248 3.72 -29.94 -7.18
N LEU A 249 4.83 -29.30 -6.87
CA LEU A 249 5.69 -28.60 -7.82
C LEU A 249 7.16 -28.97 -7.56
N SER A 250 7.98 -28.96 -8.60
CA SER A 250 9.44 -28.90 -8.45
C SER A 250 9.86 -27.51 -7.96
N TYR A 251 11.08 -27.35 -7.49
CA TYR A 251 11.61 -26.04 -7.09
C TYR A 251 11.66 -25.07 -8.28
N GLU A 252 12.09 -25.57 -9.43
CA GLU A 252 12.16 -24.79 -10.67
C GLU A 252 10.78 -24.33 -11.12
N ASP A 253 9.79 -25.23 -11.13
CA ASP A 253 8.40 -24.89 -11.46
C ASP A 253 7.81 -23.87 -10.49
N MET A 254 8.07 -24.03 -9.20
CA MET A 254 7.62 -23.10 -8.16
C MET A 254 8.17 -21.70 -8.43
N ARG A 255 9.48 -21.57 -8.64
CA ARG A 255 10.14 -20.29 -8.90
C ARG A 255 9.62 -19.62 -10.18
N GLU A 256 9.50 -20.36 -11.29
CA GLU A 256 9.01 -19.83 -12.57
C GLU A 256 7.56 -19.35 -12.49
N LYS A 257 6.70 -20.19 -11.92
CA LYS A 257 5.27 -19.85 -11.75
C LYS A 257 5.07 -18.69 -10.79
N LEU A 258 5.86 -18.62 -9.72
CA LEU A 258 5.82 -17.50 -8.79
C LEU A 258 6.28 -16.20 -9.44
N ALA A 259 7.40 -16.17 -10.16
CA ALA A 259 7.87 -15.01 -10.90
C ALA A 259 6.79 -14.51 -11.86
N THR A 260 6.22 -15.40 -12.68
CA THR A 260 5.12 -15.07 -13.59
C THR A 260 3.92 -14.47 -12.84
N ALA A 261 3.54 -15.04 -11.69
CA ALA A 261 2.40 -14.57 -10.90
C ALA A 261 2.64 -13.17 -10.31
N ILE A 262 3.87 -12.87 -9.87
CA ILE A 262 4.24 -11.53 -9.35
C ILE A 262 4.21 -10.49 -10.47
N HIS A 263 4.74 -10.80 -11.66
CA HIS A 263 4.65 -9.91 -12.84
C HIS A 263 3.20 -9.60 -13.20
N GLN A 264 2.32 -10.62 -13.21
CA GLN A 264 0.90 -10.43 -13.45
C GLN A 264 0.21 -9.62 -12.35
N PHE A 265 0.63 -9.80 -11.08
CA PHE A 265 0.12 -9.03 -9.96
C PHE A 265 0.47 -7.55 -10.10
N ALA A 266 1.72 -7.22 -10.41
CA ALA A 266 2.14 -5.85 -10.67
C ALA A 266 1.35 -5.19 -11.82
N LYS A 267 1.06 -5.95 -12.89
CA LYS A 267 0.21 -5.48 -13.99
C LYS A 267 -1.22 -5.20 -13.53
N ARG A 268 -1.80 -6.07 -12.69
CA ARG A 268 -3.16 -5.85 -12.14
C ARG A 268 -3.21 -4.61 -11.24
N GLN A 269 -2.19 -4.37 -10.41
CA GLN A 269 -2.10 -3.16 -9.59
C GLN A 269 -2.11 -1.89 -10.45
N MET A 270 -1.28 -1.83 -11.50
CA MET A 270 -1.27 -0.69 -12.44
C MET A 270 -2.62 -0.53 -13.16
N THR A 271 -3.28 -1.63 -13.53
CA THR A 271 -4.61 -1.58 -14.16
C THR A 271 -5.64 -0.98 -13.19
N TRP A 272 -5.53 -1.30 -11.90
CA TRP A 272 -6.39 -0.74 -10.85
C TRP A 272 -6.18 0.77 -10.72
N PHE A 273 -4.93 1.22 -10.55
CA PHE A 273 -4.63 2.64 -10.39
C PHE A 273 -5.07 3.48 -11.60
N ARG A 274 -4.85 2.98 -12.83
CA ARG A 274 -5.40 3.60 -14.03
C ARG A 274 -6.94 3.58 -14.06
N GLY A 275 -7.55 2.62 -13.41
CA GLY A 275 -9.01 2.58 -13.19
C GLY A 275 -9.46 3.73 -12.30
N MET A 276 -8.72 4.02 -11.23
CA MET A 276 -8.98 5.16 -10.34
C MET A 276 -8.90 6.49 -11.11
N GLU A 277 -7.86 6.68 -11.93
CA GLU A 277 -7.73 7.88 -12.78
C GLU A 277 -8.92 8.05 -13.74
N ARG A 278 -9.34 6.96 -14.41
CA ARG A 278 -10.54 6.99 -15.27
C ARG A 278 -11.83 7.32 -14.52
N SER A 279 -11.85 7.07 -13.22
CA SER A 279 -12.97 7.44 -12.33
C SER A 279 -12.85 8.85 -11.75
N GLY A 280 -11.87 9.65 -12.22
CA GLY A 280 -11.69 11.05 -11.83
C GLY A 280 -10.71 11.29 -10.68
N VAL A 281 -10.03 10.25 -10.17
CA VAL A 281 -8.97 10.42 -9.17
C VAL A 281 -7.72 10.98 -9.85
N ARG A 282 -7.20 12.10 -9.37
CA ARG A 282 -5.89 12.61 -9.82
C ARG A 282 -4.79 11.91 -9.06
N ILE A 283 -3.88 11.26 -9.77
CA ILE A 283 -2.66 10.64 -9.21
C ILE A 283 -1.45 11.41 -9.75
N HIS A 284 -0.66 11.95 -8.83
CA HIS A 284 0.61 12.63 -9.13
C HIS A 284 1.70 11.55 -9.26
N TRP A 285 2.10 11.24 -10.48
CA TRP A 285 3.09 10.20 -10.72
C TRP A 285 4.50 10.76 -10.55
N VAL A 286 5.32 10.09 -9.73
CA VAL A 286 6.72 10.43 -9.45
C VAL A 286 7.64 9.31 -9.91
N GLU A 287 8.80 9.63 -10.45
CA GLU A 287 9.83 8.65 -10.78
C GLU A 287 10.65 8.30 -9.53
N VAL A 288 10.96 6.97 -9.33
CA VAL A 288 11.61 6.45 -8.10
C VAL A 288 12.74 5.47 -8.44
#